data_4cd3bb5f06b2bb54262bff85e6fec9ce
#
_entry.id   4cd3bb5f06b2bb54262bff85e6fec9ce
#
_cell.length_a   1.000
_cell.length_b   1.000
_cell.length_c   1.000
_cell.angle_alpha   90.00
_cell.angle_beta   90.00
_cell.angle_gamma   90.00
#
_symmetry.space_group_name_H-M   'P 1'
#
loop_
_entity.id
_entity.type
_entity.pdbx_description
1 polymer ?
#
loop_
_entity_poly.entity_id
_entity_poly.type
_entity_poly.pdbx_seq_one_letter_code
_entity_poly.pdbx_strand_id
1 'polypeptide(L)'
;MKKWKRILSAVLAVLLLSGSMPVWAAETVDPDEQAGDIQELKEKLEGLIPEEELGKYTKKEPIGEARVEGETQDRSSFFSAVGSQATIWPGTPHAYGSWNTTEFSVQTETGTHLGYCAEPNSPTPSGVFQVSKLENDLIKAMLLVSIGGPAYDVSKPYFESPSVQAHIPDIYGCCHAVIGYLYGGYTTGLNYNQLAWVYNISVELKERWVKVVRDRGLMDQYTAYVAYNDKQDIVWIEKDQKGSLNLKKESANPEMTDGNSCYSKEGAIYGVYKEQACTTKIADLTTDAQGNSNTVEVDAGTYFVKEIKAPKGFVLDKKVHPVTVTAGRTAVVKVKDLPQLDPVGVLLGKIDKETNQNKPQGSASLEGAEFTVKYYKTEPTGTQDPAEQGKTPERTWVFRTDEDGFCYYDTKYLISGSELYLGATGLPQIPLGIITIQETKAPEGYIINPEIFVIPITSNNDGSEFIYTYNEPKIPETLLTLDIVKVLRGKDTPISGVVFLHTDSKGNQEEVTTDDKGQVVLKGLTRGTHTVQEKSVPEGYLLNPGVLKFSVDENNKITLLENTATDKTGTMTFT
;
A
#
# COMPACT_ATOMS: atom_id res chain seq x y z
N MET A 1 41.14 -44.30 -4.23
CA MET A 1 39.80 -44.07 -3.63
C MET A 1 39.15 -42.75 -3.97
N LYS A 2 39.87 -41.61 -4.10
CA LYS A 2 39.24 -40.31 -4.46
C LYS A 2 38.72 -40.15 -5.91
N LYS A 3 39.17 -40.94 -6.87
CA LYS A 3 38.71 -40.86 -8.28
C LYS A 3 37.37 -41.61 -8.50
N TRP A 4 37.09 -42.65 -7.73
CA TRP A 4 35.85 -43.42 -7.87
C TRP A 4 34.62 -42.67 -7.32
N LYS A 5 34.78 -41.85 -6.25
CA LYS A 5 33.67 -41.02 -5.72
C LYS A 5 33.20 -39.93 -6.70
N ARG A 6 34.06 -39.42 -7.56
CA ARG A 6 33.69 -38.42 -8.57
C ARG A 6 32.99 -39.03 -9.79
N ILE A 7 33.26 -40.28 -10.12
CA ILE A 7 32.58 -41.00 -11.21
C ILE A 7 31.18 -41.43 -10.77
N LEU A 8 30.99 -41.85 -9.54
CA LEU A 8 29.67 -42.17 -8.99
C LEU A 8 28.74 -40.95 -8.96
N SER A 9 29.25 -39.76 -8.57
CA SER A 9 28.47 -38.52 -8.57
C SER A 9 28.07 -38.05 -9.97
N ALA A 10 28.90 -38.29 -10.99
CA ALA A 10 28.59 -37.92 -12.37
C ALA A 10 27.58 -38.87 -13.02
N VAL A 11 27.62 -40.16 -12.69
CA VAL A 11 26.64 -41.17 -13.17
C VAL A 11 25.28 -40.95 -12.50
N LEU A 12 25.24 -40.53 -11.21
CA LEU A 12 24.00 -40.19 -10.52
C LEU A 12 23.32 -38.95 -11.14
N ALA A 13 24.12 -37.95 -11.59
CA ALA A 13 23.57 -36.74 -12.21
C ALA A 13 22.98 -36.96 -13.61
N VAL A 14 23.44 -37.96 -14.33
CA VAL A 14 22.92 -38.30 -15.66
C VAL A 14 21.66 -39.17 -15.59
N LEU A 15 21.50 -39.99 -14.55
CA LEU A 15 20.32 -40.83 -14.35
C LEU A 15 19.11 -40.03 -13.78
N LEU A 16 19.33 -38.87 -13.16
CA LEU A 16 18.28 -37.95 -12.72
C LEU A 16 17.54 -37.24 -13.86
N LEU A 17 18.12 -37.25 -15.08
CA LEU A 17 17.55 -36.59 -16.27
C LEU A 17 16.72 -37.52 -17.18
N SER A 18 16.74 -38.85 -16.98
CA SER A 18 16.10 -39.82 -17.85
C SER A 18 14.79 -40.45 -17.34
N GLY A 19 14.29 -40.06 -16.19
CA GLY A 19 12.96 -40.52 -15.68
C GLY A 19 12.83 -42.00 -15.34
N SER A 20 13.91 -42.80 -15.47
CA SER A 20 13.96 -44.23 -15.11
C SER A 20 15.10 -44.47 -14.14
N MET A 21 14.85 -44.20 -12.84
CA MET A 21 15.75 -44.70 -11.83
C MET A 21 15.49 -46.17 -11.57
N PRO A 22 16.53 -47.04 -11.59
CA PRO A 22 16.40 -48.34 -11.02
C PRO A 22 16.18 -48.16 -9.51
N VAL A 23 15.14 -48.80 -8.98
CA VAL A 23 14.99 -49.01 -7.53
C VAL A 23 16.30 -49.56 -7.04
N TRP A 24 17.05 -48.77 -6.27
CA TRP A 24 18.23 -49.27 -5.60
C TRP A 24 17.76 -50.38 -4.68
N ALA A 25 18.23 -51.60 -4.94
CA ALA A 25 18.15 -52.65 -3.95
C ALA A 25 18.76 -52.05 -2.67
N ALA A 26 17.97 -51.95 -1.61
CA ALA A 26 18.53 -51.81 -0.27
C ALA A 26 19.60 -52.91 -0.20
N GLU A 27 20.81 -52.57 0.22
CA GLU A 27 21.78 -53.63 0.57
C GLU A 27 21.02 -54.59 1.48
N THR A 28 20.80 -55.80 0.99
CA THR A 28 20.14 -56.86 1.74
C THR A 28 21.08 -57.19 2.88
N VAL A 29 20.78 -56.66 4.07
CA VAL A 29 21.50 -57.02 5.28
C VAL A 29 21.06 -58.43 5.68
N ASP A 30 22.03 -59.28 5.97
CA ASP A 30 21.82 -60.67 6.35
C ASP A 30 20.97 -60.75 7.61
N PRO A 31 19.88 -61.54 7.67
CA PRO A 31 19.01 -61.66 8.83
C PRO A 31 19.66 -62.17 10.13
N ASP A 32 20.86 -62.72 10.08
CA ASP A 32 21.54 -63.33 11.22
C ASP A 32 22.47 -62.39 12.02
N GLU A 33 22.66 -61.10 11.62
CA GLU A 33 23.46 -60.11 12.39
C GLU A 33 22.62 -59.22 13.34
N GLN A 34 21.67 -59.77 14.06
CA GLN A 34 20.43 -59.14 14.50
C GLN A 34 20.47 -58.15 15.69
N ALA A 35 21.48 -57.97 16.47
CA ALA A 35 21.37 -57.09 17.67
C ALA A 35 22.10 -55.74 17.55
N GLY A 36 23.22 -55.70 16.81
CA GLY A 36 23.95 -54.42 16.56
C GLY A 36 23.23 -53.54 15.56
N ASP A 37 22.54 -54.15 14.61
CA ASP A 37 21.90 -53.48 13.46
C ASP A 37 20.61 -52.75 13.80
N ILE A 38 19.87 -53.16 14.85
CA ILE A 38 18.66 -52.45 15.31
C ILE A 38 19.02 -51.07 15.87
N GLN A 39 20.11 -50.99 16.64
CA GLN A 39 20.54 -49.71 17.20
C GLN A 39 21.06 -48.78 16.12
N GLU A 40 21.83 -49.30 15.16
CA GLU A 40 22.30 -48.54 14.01
C GLU A 40 21.15 -47.98 13.14
N LEU A 41 20.09 -48.77 12.91
CA LEU A 41 18.91 -48.32 12.18
C LEU A 41 18.15 -47.22 12.94
N LYS A 42 18.06 -47.29 14.27
CA LYS A 42 17.46 -46.21 15.08
C LYS A 42 18.27 -44.94 14.99
N GLU A 43 19.60 -45.02 15.09
CA GLU A 43 20.49 -43.86 14.91
C GLU A 43 20.38 -43.26 13.49
N LYS A 44 20.25 -44.06 12.44
CA LYS A 44 20.00 -43.64 11.09
C LYS A 44 18.63 -42.94 10.93
N LEU A 45 17.59 -43.44 11.60
CA LEU A 45 16.27 -42.82 11.63
C LEU A 45 16.30 -41.49 12.36
N GLU A 46 16.95 -41.38 13.51
CA GLU A 46 17.13 -40.14 14.27
C GLU A 46 17.93 -39.10 13.45
N GLY A 47 18.96 -39.55 12.71
CA GLY A 47 19.72 -38.69 11.81
C GLY A 47 18.93 -38.23 10.54
N LEU A 48 17.96 -39.04 10.11
CA LEU A 48 17.12 -38.71 8.95
C LEU A 48 15.98 -37.75 9.31
N ILE A 49 15.30 -38.04 10.45
CA ILE A 49 14.16 -37.25 10.95
C ILE A 49 14.48 -36.86 12.39
N PRO A 50 15.03 -35.65 12.61
CA PRO A 50 15.35 -35.14 13.93
C PRO A 50 14.13 -35.11 14.85
N GLU A 51 14.38 -35.19 16.14
CA GLU A 51 13.32 -35.26 17.17
C GLU A 51 12.36 -34.08 17.11
N GLU A 52 12.83 -32.90 16.65
CA GLU A 52 12.01 -31.71 16.43
C GLU A 52 11.04 -31.82 15.25
N GLU A 53 11.31 -32.69 14.26
CA GLU A 53 10.43 -32.95 13.11
C GLU A 53 9.39 -34.04 13.42
N LEU A 54 9.60 -34.84 14.47
CA LEU A 54 8.62 -35.78 14.98
C LEU A 54 7.49 -35.01 15.65
N GLY A 55 6.26 -35.40 15.40
CA GLY A 55 5.10 -34.84 16.09
C GLY A 55 5.14 -35.28 17.55
N LYS A 56 5.72 -34.47 18.43
CA LYS A 56 5.71 -34.72 19.89
C LYS A 56 4.32 -34.50 20.47
N TYR A 57 3.41 -35.37 20.14
CA TYR A 57 2.12 -35.45 20.84
C TYR A 57 2.29 -36.30 22.10
N THR A 58 3.05 -35.75 23.05
CA THR A 58 3.01 -36.30 24.42
C THR A 58 1.56 -36.24 24.88
N LYS A 59 1.05 -37.35 25.43
CA LYS A 59 -0.26 -37.42 26.06
C LYS A 59 -0.50 -36.15 26.86
N LYS A 60 -1.31 -35.23 26.33
CA LYS A 60 -1.90 -34.20 27.15
C LYS A 60 -2.83 -34.93 28.11
N GLU A 61 -2.78 -34.53 29.37
CA GLU A 61 -3.67 -35.07 30.41
C GLU A 61 -5.10 -35.14 29.85
N PRO A 62 -5.84 -36.23 30.16
CA PRO A 62 -7.20 -36.39 29.65
C PRO A 62 -7.98 -35.13 29.99
N ILE A 63 -8.54 -34.50 28.96
CA ILE A 63 -9.52 -33.42 29.16
C ILE A 63 -10.65 -34.06 29.95
N GLY A 64 -10.72 -33.75 31.24
CA GLY A 64 -11.71 -34.29 32.16
C GLY A 64 -13.10 -34.13 31.57
N GLU A 65 -13.97 -35.10 31.87
CA GLU A 65 -15.38 -35.09 31.57
C GLU A 65 -15.95 -33.67 31.71
N ALA A 66 -16.64 -33.18 30.66
CA ALA A 66 -17.32 -31.91 30.65
C ALA A 66 -18.32 -31.83 31.81
N ARG A 67 -17.94 -31.30 32.95
CA ARG A 67 -18.88 -30.80 33.95
C ARG A 67 -19.51 -29.53 33.38
N VAL A 68 -20.78 -29.63 33.08
CA VAL A 68 -21.65 -28.48 32.87
C VAL A 68 -21.85 -27.81 34.22
N GLU A 69 -21.13 -26.73 34.49
CA GLU A 69 -21.55 -25.67 35.40
C GLU A 69 -20.74 -24.40 35.11
N GLY A 70 -21.47 -23.32 34.91
CA GLY A 70 -21.08 -22.03 34.37
C GLY A 70 -19.90 -21.36 35.04
N GLU A 71 -19.01 -20.87 34.19
CA GLU A 71 -18.38 -19.55 34.33
C GLU A 71 -17.64 -19.23 33.03
N THR A 72 -18.03 -18.10 32.45
CA THR A 72 -17.45 -17.52 31.25
C THR A 72 -16.04 -17.00 31.51
N GLN A 73 -15.02 -17.68 31.00
CA GLN A 73 -13.72 -17.08 30.73
C GLN A 73 -13.34 -17.33 29.28
N ASP A 74 -13.14 -16.20 28.61
CA ASP A 74 -12.74 -16.04 27.22
C ASP A 74 -11.46 -16.84 26.88
N ARG A 75 -11.59 -17.97 26.18
CA ARG A 75 -10.52 -18.78 25.59
C ARG A 75 -10.73 -18.96 24.10
N SER A 76 -11.09 -17.86 23.39
CA SER A 76 -11.43 -17.90 21.97
C SER A 76 -10.26 -17.87 20.99
N SER A 77 -9.01 -18.09 21.40
CA SER A 77 -7.86 -17.95 20.50
C SER A 77 -7.14 -19.23 20.08
N PHE A 78 -7.65 -20.44 20.46
CA PHE A 78 -6.98 -21.71 20.10
C PHE A 78 -7.85 -22.76 19.42
N PHE A 79 -9.13 -22.50 19.13
CA PHE A 79 -10.03 -23.45 18.49
C PHE A 79 -10.66 -22.85 17.24
N SER A 80 -9.93 -22.99 16.12
CA SER A 80 -10.55 -22.93 14.80
C SER A 80 -11.29 -24.27 14.59
N ALA A 81 -12.60 -24.22 14.46
CA ALA A 81 -13.56 -25.33 14.36
C ALA A 81 -13.79 -26.11 15.68
N VAL A 82 -14.35 -25.45 16.67
CA VAL A 82 -14.98 -26.10 17.82
C VAL A 82 -16.23 -26.83 17.34
N GLY A 83 -16.23 -28.19 17.42
CA GLY A 83 -17.42 -29.00 17.30
C GLY A 83 -17.42 -30.12 16.27
N SER A 84 -16.37 -30.33 15.47
CA SER A 84 -16.34 -31.49 14.59
C SER A 84 -16.05 -32.77 15.40
N GLN A 85 -16.95 -33.73 15.30
CA GLN A 85 -16.80 -35.07 15.84
C GLN A 85 -16.58 -36.05 14.69
N ALA A 86 -15.78 -37.10 14.94
CA ALA A 86 -15.64 -38.22 14.04
C ALA A 86 -16.12 -39.49 14.70
N THR A 87 -16.83 -40.31 13.96
CA THR A 87 -17.17 -41.66 14.40
C THR A 87 -16.18 -42.64 13.78
N ILE A 88 -15.51 -43.43 14.64
CA ILE A 88 -14.44 -44.33 14.24
C ILE A 88 -14.86 -45.76 14.48
N TRP A 89 -14.65 -46.59 13.46
CA TRP A 89 -14.85 -48.04 13.55
C TRP A 89 -13.60 -48.79 13.06
N PRO A 90 -13.17 -49.86 13.76
CA PRO A 90 -12.16 -50.75 13.23
C PRO A 90 -12.74 -51.56 12.07
N GLY A 91 -11.95 -51.74 11.03
CA GLY A 91 -12.28 -52.52 9.84
C GLY A 91 -11.45 -53.78 9.68
N THR A 92 -10.83 -53.96 8.50
CA THR A 92 -10.05 -55.14 8.16
C THR A 92 -8.76 -55.21 8.96
N PRO A 93 -8.46 -56.36 9.63
CA PRO A 93 -7.18 -56.56 10.27
C PRO A 93 -6.06 -56.76 9.27
N HIS A 94 -4.90 -56.14 9.55
CA HIS A 94 -3.67 -56.27 8.77
C HIS A 94 -2.55 -56.80 9.69
N ALA A 95 -1.84 -57.82 9.23
CA ALA A 95 -0.70 -58.36 9.94
C ALA A 95 0.61 -57.82 9.36
N TYR A 96 1.49 -57.35 10.22
CA TYR A 96 2.85 -57.01 9.83
C TYR A 96 3.85 -57.56 10.88
N GLY A 97 4.51 -58.65 10.50
CA GLY A 97 5.38 -59.38 11.42
C GLY A 97 4.62 -60.01 12.56
N SER A 98 5.05 -59.78 13.80
CA SER A 98 4.39 -60.24 15.02
C SER A 98 3.24 -59.32 15.48
N TRP A 99 2.93 -58.28 14.74
CA TRP A 99 1.95 -57.28 15.09
C TRP A 99 0.73 -57.32 14.14
N ASN A 100 -0.42 -56.97 14.71
CA ASN A 100 -1.63 -56.74 13.92
C ASN A 100 -2.07 -55.30 14.13
N THR A 101 -2.44 -54.63 13.04
CA THR A 101 -3.19 -53.40 13.06
C THR A 101 -4.55 -53.61 12.39
N THR A 102 -5.40 -52.61 12.36
CA THR A 102 -6.66 -52.65 11.64
C THR A 102 -6.83 -51.36 10.86
N GLU A 103 -7.49 -51.45 9.74
CA GLU A 103 -7.99 -50.25 9.07
C GLU A 103 -9.00 -49.53 9.96
N PHE A 104 -9.05 -48.19 9.87
CA PHE A 104 -10.06 -47.43 10.56
C PHE A 104 -10.95 -46.71 9.53
N SER A 105 -12.24 -46.94 9.66
CA SER A 105 -13.24 -46.13 8.95
C SER A 105 -13.58 -44.94 9.82
N VAL A 106 -13.30 -43.73 9.31
CA VAL A 106 -13.52 -42.47 10.00
C VAL A 106 -14.65 -41.73 9.27
N GLN A 107 -15.82 -41.65 9.91
CA GLN A 107 -16.97 -40.93 9.42
C GLN A 107 -17.00 -39.50 9.97
N THR A 108 -16.97 -38.52 9.11
CA THR A 108 -17.09 -37.09 9.42
C THR A 108 -18.23 -36.45 8.62
N GLU A 109 -18.43 -35.15 8.76
CA GLU A 109 -19.41 -34.39 7.96
C GLU A 109 -19.03 -34.37 6.48
N THR A 110 -17.74 -34.49 6.14
CA THR A 110 -17.24 -34.48 4.76
C THR A 110 -17.30 -35.84 4.08
N GLY A 111 -17.58 -36.91 4.81
CA GLY A 111 -17.69 -38.27 4.31
C GLY A 111 -16.95 -39.32 5.13
N THR A 112 -16.67 -40.46 4.49
CA THR A 112 -15.91 -41.56 5.10
C THR A 112 -14.46 -41.52 4.60
N HIS A 113 -13.53 -41.59 5.57
CA HIS A 113 -12.10 -41.52 5.33
C HIS A 113 -11.38 -42.74 5.87
N LEU A 114 -10.27 -43.10 5.26
CA LEU A 114 -9.38 -44.15 5.79
C LEU A 114 -8.48 -43.56 6.86
N GLY A 115 -8.57 -44.07 8.08
CA GLY A 115 -7.76 -43.65 9.20
C GLY A 115 -6.62 -44.62 9.48
N TYR A 116 -5.56 -44.11 10.09
CA TYR A 116 -4.39 -44.82 10.53
C TYR A 116 -4.19 -44.63 12.03
N CYS A 117 -3.86 -45.69 12.72
CA CYS A 117 -3.44 -45.60 14.11
C CYS A 117 -2.08 -44.90 14.21
N ALA A 118 -1.96 -43.97 15.12
CA ALA A 118 -0.72 -43.24 15.40
C ALA A 118 0.00 -43.73 16.64
N GLU A 119 -0.66 -44.56 17.48
CA GLU A 119 -0.13 -45.14 18.74
C GLU A 119 -0.25 -46.66 18.75
N PRO A 120 0.68 -47.40 18.14
CA PRO A 120 0.55 -48.82 17.86
C PRO A 120 0.43 -49.75 19.09
N ASN A 121 0.74 -49.28 20.28
CA ASN A 121 0.75 -50.09 21.50
C ASN A 121 -0.47 -49.90 22.42
N SER A 122 -1.45 -49.16 21.98
CA SER A 122 -2.67 -48.85 22.74
C SER A 122 -3.88 -49.65 22.24
N PRO A 123 -4.93 -49.85 23.04
CA PRO A 123 -6.13 -50.59 22.63
C PRO A 123 -6.87 -49.90 21.44
N THR A 124 -7.47 -50.71 20.57
CA THR A 124 -8.22 -50.26 19.40
C THR A 124 -9.44 -49.41 19.80
N PRO A 125 -9.58 -48.18 19.29
CA PRO A 125 -10.72 -47.31 19.58
C PRO A 125 -11.94 -47.66 18.71
N SER A 126 -13.13 -47.39 19.25
CA SER A 126 -14.40 -47.42 18.50
C SER A 126 -15.38 -46.49 19.19
N GLY A 127 -16.09 -45.68 18.42
CA GLY A 127 -17.08 -44.71 18.93
C GLY A 127 -16.92 -43.32 18.36
N VAL A 128 -17.47 -42.32 19.05
CA VAL A 128 -17.43 -40.89 18.67
C VAL A 128 -16.33 -40.17 19.44
N PHE A 129 -15.51 -39.44 18.72
CA PHE A 129 -14.35 -38.74 19.27
C PHE A 129 -14.29 -37.29 18.82
N GLN A 130 -13.70 -36.43 19.64
CA GLN A 130 -13.39 -35.05 19.27
C GLN A 130 -12.21 -35.03 18.31
N VAL A 131 -12.28 -34.12 17.31
CA VAL A 131 -11.31 -34.02 16.24
C VAL A 131 -10.51 -32.72 16.39
N SER A 132 -9.21 -32.80 16.12
CA SER A 132 -8.31 -31.65 16.04
C SER A 132 -7.53 -31.70 14.73
N LYS A 133 -7.11 -30.53 14.24
CA LYS A 133 -6.13 -30.48 13.14
C LYS A 133 -4.79 -30.99 13.61
N LEU A 134 -4.11 -31.69 12.72
CA LEU A 134 -2.78 -32.24 12.96
C LEU A 134 -1.75 -31.41 12.17
N GLU A 135 -1.00 -30.59 12.88
CA GLU A 135 0.01 -29.69 12.30
C GLU A 135 1.38 -30.41 12.19
N ASN A 136 1.49 -31.33 11.25
CA ASN A 136 2.75 -32.01 10.92
C ASN A 136 2.80 -32.33 9.43
N ASP A 137 3.71 -31.69 8.71
CA ASP A 137 3.87 -31.81 7.25
C ASP A 137 4.30 -33.20 6.81
N LEU A 138 5.13 -33.91 7.59
CA LEU A 138 5.59 -35.25 7.22
C LEU A 138 4.47 -36.29 7.38
N ILE A 139 3.69 -36.24 8.47
CA ILE A 139 2.53 -37.11 8.66
C ILE A 139 1.49 -36.81 7.56
N LYS A 140 1.21 -35.55 7.30
CA LYS A 140 0.29 -35.14 6.23
C LYS A 140 0.73 -35.67 4.87
N ALA A 141 2.01 -35.52 4.52
CA ALA A 141 2.55 -36.04 3.28
C ALA A 141 2.48 -37.57 3.21
N MET A 142 2.77 -38.25 4.33
CA MET A 142 2.67 -39.72 4.41
C MET A 142 1.22 -40.17 4.19
N LEU A 143 0.24 -39.54 4.85
CA LEU A 143 -1.19 -39.85 4.66
C LEU A 143 -1.63 -39.61 3.20
N LEU A 144 -1.13 -38.55 2.54
CA LEU A 144 -1.42 -38.27 1.13
C LEU A 144 -0.95 -39.37 0.18
N VAL A 145 0.21 -39.97 0.45
CA VAL A 145 0.79 -41.01 -0.41
C VAL A 145 0.50 -42.44 0.06
N SER A 146 -0.13 -42.64 1.23
CA SER A 146 -0.54 -43.96 1.75
C SER A 146 -1.71 -44.53 0.94
N ILE A 147 -2.02 -45.82 1.14
CA ILE A 147 -3.23 -46.45 0.58
C ILE A 147 -4.47 -45.62 0.96
N GLY A 148 -5.34 -45.37 -0.01
CA GLY A 148 -6.52 -44.53 0.16
C GLY A 148 -6.24 -43.03 0.10
N GLY A 149 -4.98 -42.60 0.09
CA GLY A 149 -4.58 -41.21 -0.10
C GLY A 149 -4.65 -40.77 -1.57
N PRO A 150 -4.89 -39.48 -1.85
CA PRO A 150 -5.08 -38.94 -3.21
C PRO A 150 -3.81 -38.94 -4.07
N ALA A 151 -2.66 -39.18 -3.48
CA ALA A 151 -1.37 -39.31 -4.14
C ALA A 151 -0.75 -40.69 -3.99
N TYR A 152 -1.53 -41.73 -3.75
CA TYR A 152 -1.02 -43.10 -3.65
C TYR A 152 -0.28 -43.53 -4.93
N ASP A 153 -0.64 -42.99 -6.09
CA ASP A 153 0.08 -43.19 -7.35
C ASP A 153 1.58 -42.80 -7.30
N VAL A 154 1.95 -41.92 -6.37
CA VAL A 154 3.35 -41.51 -6.16
C VAL A 154 4.17 -42.58 -5.45
N SER A 155 3.61 -43.21 -4.43
CA SER A 155 4.27 -44.24 -3.62
C SER A 155 4.04 -45.66 -4.18
N LYS A 156 2.96 -45.88 -4.92
CA LYS A 156 2.56 -47.17 -5.49
C LYS A 156 3.70 -47.88 -6.22
N PRO A 157 4.48 -47.26 -7.16
CA PRO A 157 5.57 -47.94 -7.82
C PRO A 157 6.68 -48.44 -6.87
N TYR A 158 6.89 -47.78 -5.75
CA TYR A 158 7.81 -48.23 -4.69
C TYR A 158 7.25 -49.47 -4.02
N PHE A 159 6.03 -49.42 -3.50
CA PHE A 159 5.41 -50.53 -2.79
C PHE A 159 5.18 -51.79 -3.66
N GLU A 160 4.87 -51.60 -4.94
CA GLU A 160 4.63 -52.71 -5.88
C GLU A 160 5.90 -53.22 -6.59
N SER A 161 7.07 -52.66 -6.29
CA SER A 161 8.32 -53.21 -6.85
C SER A 161 8.60 -54.61 -6.29
N PRO A 162 9.08 -55.55 -7.16
CA PRO A 162 9.33 -56.93 -6.74
C PRO A 162 10.30 -57.06 -5.54
N SER A 163 11.29 -56.17 -5.47
CA SER A 163 12.27 -56.12 -4.38
C SER A 163 11.66 -55.71 -3.04
N VAL A 164 10.68 -54.79 -3.08
CA VAL A 164 9.98 -54.32 -1.86
C VAL A 164 8.90 -55.33 -1.44
N GLN A 165 8.09 -55.83 -2.42
CA GLN A 165 7.03 -56.80 -2.13
C GLN A 165 7.53 -58.11 -1.51
N ALA A 166 8.75 -58.56 -1.87
CA ALA A 166 9.35 -59.73 -1.26
C ALA A 166 9.55 -59.61 0.25
N HIS A 167 9.61 -58.40 0.77
CA HIS A 167 9.94 -58.12 2.18
C HIS A 167 8.81 -57.40 2.95
N ILE A 168 7.84 -56.79 2.25
CA ILE A 168 6.69 -56.08 2.85
C ILE A 168 5.46 -56.98 2.80
N PRO A 169 4.99 -57.50 3.92
CA PRO A 169 3.83 -58.41 3.96
C PRO A 169 2.51 -57.65 3.68
N ASP A 170 2.43 -56.38 4.06
CA ASP A 170 1.22 -55.58 3.98
C ASP A 170 1.56 -54.09 3.87
N ILE A 171 1.06 -53.44 2.81
CA ILE A 171 1.33 -52.01 2.55
C ILE A 171 0.69 -51.10 3.59
N TYR A 172 -0.56 -51.41 4.02
CA TYR A 172 -1.23 -50.64 5.04
C TYR A 172 -0.45 -50.68 6.37
N GLY A 173 -0.02 -51.90 6.79
CA GLY A 173 0.78 -52.08 7.98
C GLY A 173 2.10 -51.31 7.95
N CYS A 174 2.76 -51.27 6.77
CA CYS A 174 3.99 -50.48 6.62
C CYS A 174 3.74 -48.98 6.72
N CYS A 175 2.69 -48.47 6.08
CA CYS A 175 2.26 -47.05 6.20
C CYS A 175 1.94 -46.70 7.65
N HIS A 176 1.23 -47.61 8.35
CA HIS A 176 0.89 -47.46 9.77
C HIS A 176 2.16 -47.33 10.62
N ALA A 177 3.17 -48.21 10.44
CA ALA A 177 4.41 -48.16 11.22
C ALA A 177 5.17 -46.83 11.00
N VAL A 178 5.22 -46.33 9.77
CA VAL A 178 5.84 -45.03 9.46
C VAL A 178 5.07 -43.90 10.12
N ILE A 179 3.73 -43.90 10.02
CA ILE A 179 2.89 -42.88 10.66
C ILE A 179 3.08 -42.88 12.17
N GLY A 180 3.11 -44.04 12.81
CA GLY A 180 3.40 -44.16 14.24
C GLY A 180 4.79 -43.63 14.64
N TYR A 181 5.80 -43.90 13.81
CA TYR A 181 7.12 -43.31 13.99
C TYR A 181 7.11 -41.78 13.87
N LEU A 182 6.52 -41.23 12.81
CA LEU A 182 6.43 -39.80 12.60
C LEU A 182 5.59 -39.10 13.68
N TYR A 183 4.60 -39.79 14.24
CA TYR A 183 3.69 -39.24 15.24
C TYR A 183 4.34 -39.14 16.64
N GLY A 184 5.05 -40.17 17.07
CA GLY A 184 5.57 -40.22 18.44
C GLY A 184 6.92 -40.93 18.60
N GLY A 185 7.65 -41.17 17.49
CA GLY A 185 8.92 -41.90 17.54
C GLY A 185 8.75 -43.38 17.91
N TYR A 186 7.55 -43.97 17.68
CA TYR A 186 7.25 -45.33 18.09
C TYR A 186 8.05 -46.37 17.29
N THR A 187 9.10 -46.91 17.90
CA THR A 187 9.94 -48.02 17.38
C THR A 187 9.95 -49.26 18.29
N THR A 188 9.32 -49.18 19.46
CA THR A 188 9.30 -50.27 20.45
C THR A 188 8.54 -51.46 19.91
N GLY A 189 9.16 -52.65 19.96
CA GLY A 189 8.58 -53.89 19.47
C GLY A 189 8.68 -54.15 17.97
N LEU A 190 9.24 -53.22 17.20
CA LEU A 190 9.58 -53.45 15.80
C LEU A 190 10.84 -54.29 15.70
N ASN A 191 10.80 -55.35 14.87
CA ASN A 191 11.99 -56.11 14.53
C ASN A 191 12.84 -55.38 13.49
N TYR A 192 14.02 -55.94 13.18
CA TYR A 192 14.96 -55.34 12.24
C TYR A 192 14.31 -55.01 10.87
N ASN A 193 13.60 -55.95 10.29
CA ASN A 193 12.94 -55.73 8.99
C ASN A 193 11.90 -54.62 9.03
N GLN A 194 11.13 -54.56 10.11
CA GLN A 194 10.10 -53.49 10.28
C GLN A 194 10.75 -52.11 10.45
N LEU A 195 11.84 -52.02 11.21
CA LEU A 195 12.62 -50.79 11.32
C LEU A 195 13.25 -50.38 9.99
N ALA A 196 13.78 -51.37 9.22
CA ALA A 196 14.29 -51.13 7.90
C ALA A 196 13.21 -50.57 6.94
N TRP A 197 11.97 -51.06 7.01
CA TRP A 197 10.85 -50.50 6.24
C TRP A 197 10.53 -49.07 6.67
N VAL A 198 10.45 -48.79 7.97
CA VAL A 198 10.22 -47.44 8.48
C VAL A 198 11.32 -46.51 7.97
N TYR A 199 12.58 -46.90 8.04
CA TYR A 199 13.70 -46.11 7.56
C TYR A 199 13.62 -45.85 6.05
N ASN A 200 13.50 -46.89 5.22
CA ASN A 200 13.50 -46.78 3.77
C ASN A 200 12.29 -45.94 3.25
N ILE A 201 11.11 -46.16 3.82
CA ILE A 201 9.91 -45.38 3.47
C ILE A 201 10.08 -43.92 3.90
N SER A 202 10.67 -43.67 5.08
CA SER A 202 10.96 -42.32 5.54
C SER A 202 11.97 -41.56 4.66
N VAL A 203 12.97 -42.28 4.11
CA VAL A 203 13.90 -41.74 3.10
C VAL A 203 13.14 -41.31 1.85
N GLU A 204 12.34 -42.20 1.28
CA GLU A 204 11.54 -41.89 0.09
C GLU A 204 10.55 -40.71 0.35
N LEU A 205 9.94 -40.70 1.53
CA LEU A 205 9.03 -39.62 1.95
C LEU A 205 9.76 -38.28 1.97
N LYS A 206 10.88 -38.20 2.68
CA LYS A 206 11.59 -36.92 2.90
C LYS A 206 12.30 -36.45 1.64
N GLU A 207 12.97 -37.35 0.90
CA GLU A 207 13.76 -36.97 -0.26
C GLU A 207 12.93 -36.75 -1.53
N ARG A 208 11.78 -37.41 -1.68
CA ARG A 208 11.01 -37.41 -2.92
C ARG A 208 9.53 -37.07 -2.77
N TRP A 209 8.80 -37.81 -1.91
CA TRP A 209 7.34 -37.74 -1.92
C TRP A 209 6.80 -36.42 -1.39
N VAL A 210 7.40 -35.86 -0.33
CA VAL A 210 7.03 -34.52 0.17
C VAL A 210 7.11 -33.46 -0.93
N LYS A 211 8.18 -33.51 -1.72
CA LYS A 211 8.33 -32.58 -2.85
C LYS A 211 7.23 -32.76 -3.90
N VAL A 212 6.94 -34.02 -4.27
CA VAL A 212 5.95 -34.30 -5.31
C VAL A 212 4.53 -33.89 -4.88
N VAL A 213 4.12 -34.20 -3.65
CA VAL A 213 2.78 -33.81 -3.16
C VAL A 213 2.67 -32.29 -2.99
N ARG A 214 3.77 -31.61 -2.66
CA ARG A 214 3.83 -30.15 -2.60
C ARG A 214 3.75 -29.54 -4.00
N ASP A 215 4.52 -30.04 -4.97
CA ASP A 215 4.48 -29.57 -6.38
C ASP A 215 3.10 -29.78 -7.01
N ARG A 216 2.37 -30.84 -6.64
CA ARG A 216 0.96 -31.07 -7.03
C ARG A 216 -0.03 -30.16 -6.28
N GLY A 217 0.41 -29.39 -5.30
CA GLY A 217 -0.43 -28.52 -4.45
C GLY A 217 -1.33 -29.28 -3.47
N LEU A 218 -1.11 -30.58 -3.25
CA LEU A 218 -1.95 -31.40 -2.36
C LEU A 218 -1.77 -31.05 -0.89
N MET A 219 -0.57 -30.57 -0.51
CA MET A 219 -0.34 -30.07 0.85
C MET A 219 -1.26 -28.92 1.24
N ASP A 220 -1.71 -28.12 0.28
CA ASP A 220 -2.61 -26.98 0.50
C ASP A 220 -4.08 -27.31 0.22
N GLN A 221 -4.40 -28.49 -0.26
CA GLN A 221 -5.77 -28.90 -0.62
C GLN A 221 -6.37 -29.90 0.36
N TYR A 222 -5.56 -30.42 1.27
CA TYR A 222 -5.97 -31.38 2.27
C TYR A 222 -5.52 -30.92 3.65
N THR A 223 -6.30 -31.25 4.67
CA THR A 223 -5.96 -31.05 6.07
C THR A 223 -5.83 -32.43 6.74
N ALA A 224 -4.76 -32.61 7.51
CA ALA A 224 -4.61 -33.77 8.37
C ALA A 224 -5.36 -33.54 9.69
N TYR A 225 -6.00 -34.59 10.18
CA TYR A 225 -6.76 -34.58 11.42
C TYR A 225 -6.33 -35.69 12.34
N VAL A 226 -6.62 -35.50 13.61
CA VAL A 226 -6.40 -36.50 14.66
C VAL A 226 -7.60 -36.57 15.60
N ALA A 227 -8.02 -37.76 15.91
CA ALA A 227 -8.95 -38.03 17.01
C ALA A 227 -8.14 -38.51 18.22
N TYR A 228 -8.02 -37.62 19.20
CA TYR A 228 -7.37 -37.94 20.47
C TYR A 228 -8.30 -38.76 21.37
N ASN A 229 -7.78 -39.83 21.94
CA ASN A 229 -8.55 -40.62 22.87
C ASN A 229 -7.63 -41.34 23.90
N ASP A 230 -8.22 -42.05 24.84
CA ASP A 230 -7.51 -42.79 25.92
C ASP A 230 -6.94 -44.14 25.45
N LYS A 231 -7.20 -44.52 24.20
CA LYS A 231 -6.74 -45.74 23.57
C LYS A 231 -5.67 -45.46 22.54
N GLN A 232 -6.03 -45.45 21.27
CA GLN A 232 -5.13 -45.12 20.16
C GLN A 232 -5.60 -43.83 19.49
N ASP A 233 -4.72 -42.87 19.26
CA ASP A 233 -4.99 -41.74 18.42
C ASP A 233 -5.09 -42.18 16.96
N ILE A 234 -6.13 -41.74 16.27
CA ILE A 234 -6.37 -42.07 14.87
C ILE A 234 -6.17 -40.82 14.03
N VAL A 235 -5.37 -40.94 12.97
CA VAL A 235 -5.07 -39.84 12.05
C VAL A 235 -5.60 -40.14 10.65
N TRP A 236 -6.06 -39.11 9.96
CA TRP A 236 -6.53 -39.18 8.56
C TRP A 236 -6.38 -37.83 7.87
N ILE A 237 -6.70 -37.76 6.57
CA ILE A 237 -6.74 -36.52 5.79
C ILE A 237 -8.14 -36.30 5.21
N GLU A 238 -8.52 -35.04 5.09
CA GLU A 238 -9.71 -34.61 4.39
C GLU A 238 -9.37 -33.56 3.36
N LYS A 239 -10.09 -33.58 2.22
CA LYS A 239 -9.96 -32.53 1.23
C LYS A 239 -10.63 -31.27 1.74
N ASP A 240 -9.89 -30.16 1.77
CA ASP A 240 -10.43 -28.88 2.15
C ASP A 240 -11.48 -28.42 1.13
N GLN A 241 -12.65 -28.07 1.60
CA GLN A 241 -13.71 -27.55 0.77
C GLN A 241 -13.70 -26.02 0.74
N LYS A 242 -13.09 -25.38 1.72
CA LYS A 242 -12.96 -23.92 1.84
C LYS A 242 -11.55 -23.45 1.53
N GLY A 243 -11.48 -22.25 1.00
CA GLY A 243 -10.26 -21.47 0.90
C GLY A 243 -10.47 -20.11 1.55
N SER A 244 -9.45 -19.28 1.49
CA SER A 244 -9.49 -17.93 2.05
C SER A 244 -9.35 -16.88 0.95
N LEU A 245 -9.90 -15.70 1.19
CA LEU A 245 -9.84 -14.55 0.30
C LEU A 245 -9.48 -13.30 1.10
N ASN A 246 -8.51 -12.55 0.62
CA ASN A 246 -8.22 -11.20 1.11
C ASN A 246 -7.85 -10.26 -0.05
N LEU A 247 -7.58 -8.99 0.27
CA LEU A 247 -7.28 -7.95 -0.70
C LEU A 247 -6.05 -7.16 -0.27
N LYS A 248 -5.25 -6.75 -1.26
CA LYS A 248 -4.16 -5.77 -1.13
C LYS A 248 -4.45 -4.56 -1.98
N LYS A 249 -4.59 -3.40 -1.30
CA LYS A 249 -4.83 -2.10 -1.92
C LYS A 249 -3.56 -1.29 -1.99
N GLU A 250 -3.28 -0.72 -3.15
CA GLU A 250 -2.15 0.19 -3.41
C GLU A 250 -2.66 1.51 -4.01
N SER A 251 -1.86 2.55 -3.94
CA SER A 251 -2.10 3.77 -4.71
C SER A 251 -1.65 3.58 -6.16
N ALA A 252 -2.43 4.11 -7.11
CA ALA A 252 -2.01 4.19 -8.50
C ALA A 252 -0.90 5.26 -8.71
N ASN A 253 -0.84 6.29 -7.83
CA ASN A 253 0.15 7.36 -7.86
C ASN A 253 0.84 7.53 -6.50
N PRO A 254 1.80 6.63 -6.14
CA PRO A 254 2.49 6.68 -4.85
C PRO A 254 3.22 8.01 -4.61
N GLU A 255 3.76 8.62 -5.66
CA GLU A 255 4.44 9.92 -5.57
C GLU A 255 3.55 11.02 -4.97
N MET A 256 2.25 11.00 -5.26
CA MET A 256 1.29 11.98 -4.74
C MET A 256 0.79 11.63 -3.34
N THR A 257 0.66 10.32 -3.05
CA THR A 257 -0.05 9.83 -1.87
C THR A 257 0.87 9.40 -0.72
N ASP A 258 2.09 8.89 -1.01
CA ASP A 258 2.99 8.44 0.04
C ASP A 258 3.54 9.63 0.83
N GLY A 259 3.47 9.53 2.16
CA GLY A 259 3.84 10.61 3.06
C GLY A 259 2.84 11.78 3.12
N ASN A 260 1.72 11.71 2.40
CA ASN A 260 0.67 12.72 2.39
C ASN A 260 -0.48 12.30 3.31
N SER A 261 -0.65 13.01 4.42
CA SER A 261 -1.69 12.71 5.43
C SER A 261 -3.13 12.93 4.95
N CYS A 262 -3.32 13.58 3.79
CA CYS A 262 -4.63 13.74 3.16
C CYS A 262 -5.15 12.44 2.55
N TYR A 263 -4.29 11.43 2.36
CA TYR A 263 -4.64 10.13 1.80
C TYR A 263 -4.42 9.02 2.81
N SER A 264 -5.32 8.07 2.85
CA SER A 264 -5.19 6.86 3.68
C SER A 264 -5.69 5.65 2.91
N LYS A 265 -4.99 4.52 3.00
CA LYS A 265 -5.48 3.24 2.46
C LYS A 265 -6.43 2.53 3.42
N GLU A 266 -6.54 3.03 4.65
CA GLU A 266 -7.39 2.48 5.71
C GLU A 266 -8.87 2.77 5.48
N GLY A 267 -9.71 1.77 5.76
CA GLY A 267 -11.16 1.92 5.78
C GLY A 267 -11.83 1.83 4.40
N ALA A 268 -11.12 1.39 3.35
CA ALA A 268 -11.78 0.93 2.13
C ALA A 268 -12.59 -0.32 2.42
N ILE A 269 -13.80 -0.41 1.86
CA ILE A 269 -14.68 -1.57 2.01
C ILE A 269 -14.96 -2.16 0.63
N TYR A 270 -14.65 -3.44 0.48
CA TYR A 270 -14.95 -4.24 -0.71
C TYR A 270 -15.94 -5.34 -0.37
N GLY A 271 -17.04 -5.41 -1.10
CA GLY A 271 -17.98 -6.53 -1.03
C GLY A 271 -17.46 -7.72 -1.83
N VAL A 272 -17.60 -8.92 -1.27
CA VAL A 272 -17.37 -10.20 -1.94
C VAL A 272 -18.73 -10.77 -2.37
N TYR A 273 -18.86 -11.13 -3.65
CA TYR A 273 -20.11 -11.55 -4.27
C TYR A 273 -19.97 -12.88 -4.99
N LYS A 274 -21.06 -13.64 -5.09
CA LYS A 274 -21.10 -14.93 -5.84
C LYS A 274 -21.16 -14.75 -7.35
N GLU A 275 -21.71 -13.63 -7.84
CA GLU A 275 -21.93 -13.39 -9.26
C GLU A 275 -21.43 -12.00 -9.69
N GLN A 276 -21.13 -11.85 -10.96
CA GLN A 276 -20.59 -10.62 -11.55
C GLN A 276 -21.51 -9.41 -11.42
N ALA A 277 -22.82 -9.64 -11.32
CA ALA A 277 -23.80 -8.57 -11.09
C ALA A 277 -23.72 -7.96 -9.69
N CYS A 278 -22.97 -8.56 -8.77
CA CYS A 278 -22.74 -8.10 -7.40
C CYS A 278 -24.06 -7.89 -6.62
N THR A 279 -25.01 -8.82 -6.74
CA THR A 279 -26.31 -8.78 -6.06
C THR A 279 -26.31 -9.58 -4.76
N THR A 280 -25.61 -10.73 -4.72
CA THR A 280 -25.54 -11.61 -3.55
C THR A 280 -24.19 -11.43 -2.83
N LYS A 281 -24.18 -10.52 -1.85
CA LYS A 281 -22.98 -10.28 -1.02
C LYS A 281 -22.80 -11.40 0.01
N ILE A 282 -21.56 -11.88 0.13
CA ILE A 282 -21.19 -12.96 1.07
C ILE A 282 -20.42 -12.38 2.27
N ALA A 283 -19.50 -11.45 2.01
CA ALA A 283 -18.63 -10.90 3.03
C ALA A 283 -18.16 -9.50 2.65
N ASP A 284 -17.56 -8.81 3.61
CA ASP A 284 -16.86 -7.55 3.41
C ASP A 284 -15.36 -7.72 3.72
N LEU A 285 -14.53 -7.11 2.86
CA LEU A 285 -13.10 -6.95 3.06
C LEU A 285 -12.84 -5.49 3.40
N THR A 286 -12.28 -5.21 4.57
CA THR A 286 -11.96 -3.85 5.05
C THR A 286 -10.45 -3.69 5.18
N THR A 287 -9.89 -2.64 4.59
CA THR A 287 -8.45 -2.42 4.57
C THR A 287 -7.92 -1.71 5.81
N ASP A 288 -6.71 -2.07 6.22
CA ASP A 288 -5.90 -1.38 7.23
C ASP A 288 -5.07 -0.23 6.62
N ALA A 289 -4.30 0.47 7.46
CA ALA A 289 -3.46 1.58 7.05
C ALA A 289 -2.36 1.18 6.04
N GLN A 290 -1.97 -0.10 6.00
CA GLN A 290 -1.03 -0.65 5.03
C GLN A 290 -1.72 -1.07 3.74
N GLY A 291 -3.05 -1.03 3.68
CA GLY A 291 -3.87 -1.44 2.56
C GLY A 291 -4.10 -2.94 2.46
N ASN A 292 -3.84 -3.73 3.53
CA ASN A 292 -4.23 -5.13 3.59
C ASN A 292 -5.63 -5.24 4.17
N SER A 293 -6.47 -6.13 3.62
CA SER A 293 -7.77 -6.39 4.21
C SER A 293 -7.72 -7.51 5.26
N ASN A 294 -8.80 -7.63 6.05
CA ASN A 294 -9.11 -8.87 6.76
C ASN A 294 -9.21 -10.03 5.75
N THR A 295 -9.07 -11.26 6.26
CA THR A 295 -9.24 -12.50 5.49
C THR A 295 -10.61 -13.09 5.78
N VAL A 296 -11.32 -13.56 4.75
CA VAL A 296 -12.58 -14.26 4.87
C VAL A 296 -12.48 -15.67 4.32
N GLU A 297 -13.10 -16.64 4.99
CA GLU A 297 -13.22 -18.01 4.50
C GLU A 297 -14.47 -18.14 3.62
N VAL A 298 -14.29 -18.75 2.46
CA VAL A 298 -15.38 -19.02 1.50
C VAL A 298 -15.15 -20.39 0.85
N ASP A 299 -16.20 -20.99 0.31
CA ASP A 299 -16.07 -22.26 -0.44
C ASP A 299 -15.15 -22.07 -1.66
N ALA A 300 -14.48 -23.13 -2.10
CA ALA A 300 -13.71 -23.09 -3.34
C ALA A 300 -14.62 -22.74 -4.53
N GLY A 301 -14.22 -21.75 -5.32
CA GLY A 301 -15.05 -21.26 -6.43
C GLY A 301 -14.61 -19.90 -6.95
N THR A 302 -15.39 -19.35 -7.89
CA THR A 302 -15.15 -18.01 -8.43
C THR A 302 -16.04 -16.99 -7.72
N TYR A 303 -15.43 -15.89 -7.32
CA TYR A 303 -16.06 -14.76 -6.65
C TYR A 303 -15.76 -13.46 -7.38
N PHE A 304 -16.53 -12.43 -7.05
CA PHE A 304 -16.41 -11.10 -7.62
C PHE A 304 -16.26 -10.09 -6.48
N VAL A 305 -15.22 -9.28 -6.54
CA VAL A 305 -14.92 -8.30 -5.51
C VAL A 305 -15.11 -6.91 -6.09
N LYS A 306 -15.88 -6.06 -5.41
CA LYS A 306 -16.20 -4.70 -5.83
C LYS A 306 -16.09 -3.74 -4.66
N GLU A 307 -15.48 -2.59 -4.89
CA GLU A 307 -15.42 -1.54 -3.89
C GLU A 307 -16.81 -0.95 -3.62
N ILE A 308 -17.16 -0.85 -2.34
CA ILE A 308 -18.42 -0.25 -1.85
C ILE A 308 -18.16 1.13 -1.27
N LYS A 309 -16.99 1.31 -0.64
CA LYS A 309 -16.57 2.56 -0.02
C LYS A 309 -15.09 2.78 -0.27
N ALA A 310 -14.76 3.89 -0.92
CA ALA A 310 -13.38 4.33 -1.07
C ALA A 310 -12.81 4.80 0.28
N PRO A 311 -11.51 4.66 0.51
CA PRO A 311 -10.86 5.23 1.67
C PRO A 311 -10.58 6.73 1.45
N LYS A 312 -10.12 7.40 2.49
CA LYS A 312 -9.90 8.85 2.49
C LYS A 312 -8.98 9.29 1.35
N GLY A 313 -9.46 10.24 0.55
CA GLY A 313 -8.70 10.88 -0.53
C GLY A 313 -8.60 10.08 -1.83
N PHE A 314 -9.21 8.91 -1.92
CA PHE A 314 -9.19 8.09 -3.13
C PHE A 314 -10.53 8.09 -3.86
N VAL A 315 -10.44 7.83 -5.17
CA VAL A 315 -11.58 7.64 -6.05
C VAL A 315 -12.17 6.24 -5.83
N LEU A 316 -13.49 6.12 -5.84
CA LEU A 316 -14.17 4.83 -5.74
C LEU A 316 -13.87 3.97 -6.98
N ASP A 317 -13.27 2.79 -6.80
CA ASP A 317 -13.08 1.82 -7.87
C ASP A 317 -14.41 1.13 -8.23
N LYS A 318 -14.97 1.51 -9.37
CA LYS A 318 -16.23 0.93 -9.89
C LYS A 318 -16.03 -0.43 -10.55
N LYS A 319 -14.79 -0.88 -10.71
CA LYS A 319 -14.46 -2.13 -11.37
C LYS A 319 -14.86 -3.33 -10.50
N VAL A 320 -15.31 -4.38 -11.15
CA VAL A 320 -15.55 -5.69 -10.54
C VAL A 320 -14.34 -6.58 -10.82
N HIS A 321 -13.73 -7.11 -9.76
CA HIS A 321 -12.53 -7.94 -9.82
C HIS A 321 -12.90 -9.41 -9.64
N PRO A 322 -12.83 -10.24 -10.69
CA PRO A 322 -13.02 -11.68 -10.55
C PRO A 322 -11.84 -12.33 -9.85
N VAL A 323 -12.11 -13.29 -8.97
CA VAL A 323 -11.09 -14.03 -8.23
C VAL A 323 -11.51 -15.48 -8.05
N THR A 324 -10.59 -16.42 -8.26
CA THR A 324 -10.84 -17.85 -8.02
C THR A 324 -10.19 -18.25 -6.69
N VAL A 325 -10.99 -18.76 -5.78
CA VAL A 325 -10.56 -19.31 -4.49
C VAL A 325 -10.40 -20.81 -4.63
N THR A 326 -9.22 -21.32 -4.30
CA THR A 326 -8.91 -22.76 -4.28
C THR A 326 -8.96 -23.25 -2.84
N ALA A 327 -9.48 -24.45 -2.63
CA ALA A 327 -9.52 -25.07 -1.31
C ALA A 327 -8.12 -25.13 -0.68
N GLY A 328 -8.03 -24.83 0.61
CA GLY A 328 -6.79 -24.81 1.39
C GLY A 328 -5.83 -23.66 1.07
N ARG A 329 -6.19 -22.73 0.18
CA ARG A 329 -5.33 -21.61 -0.24
C ARG A 329 -5.97 -20.25 0.00
N THR A 330 -5.12 -19.25 0.19
CA THR A 330 -5.55 -17.85 0.24
C THR A 330 -5.40 -17.21 -1.14
N ALA A 331 -6.51 -16.75 -1.71
CA ALA A 331 -6.52 -15.91 -2.89
C ALA A 331 -6.38 -14.44 -2.48
N VAL A 332 -5.53 -13.68 -3.18
CA VAL A 332 -5.30 -12.26 -2.90
C VAL A 332 -5.72 -11.42 -4.09
N VAL A 333 -6.70 -10.54 -3.91
CA VAL A 333 -7.09 -9.54 -4.91
C VAL A 333 -6.16 -8.33 -4.77
N LYS A 334 -5.47 -7.94 -5.84
CA LYS A 334 -4.63 -6.74 -5.86
C LYS A 334 -5.33 -5.64 -6.62
N VAL A 335 -5.50 -4.49 -6.00
CA VAL A 335 -6.16 -3.31 -6.57
C VAL A 335 -5.27 -2.08 -6.46
N LYS A 336 -5.42 -1.15 -7.41
CA LYS A 336 -4.75 0.16 -7.41
C LYS A 336 -5.78 1.23 -7.63
N ASP A 337 -5.94 2.12 -6.65
CA ASP A 337 -6.91 3.19 -6.73
C ASP A 337 -6.25 4.52 -7.10
N LEU A 338 -6.97 5.30 -7.87
CA LEU A 338 -6.57 6.67 -8.24
C LEU A 338 -6.75 7.60 -7.04
N PRO A 339 -5.78 8.51 -6.77
CA PRO A 339 -6.00 9.58 -5.81
C PRO A 339 -7.03 10.58 -6.33
N GLN A 340 -7.81 11.20 -5.46
CA GLN A 340 -8.58 12.38 -5.79
C GLN A 340 -7.65 13.56 -6.02
N LEU A 341 -7.90 14.32 -7.07
CA LEU A 341 -7.12 15.48 -7.49
C LEU A 341 -8.05 16.64 -7.80
N ASP A 342 -7.55 17.89 -7.63
CA ASP A 342 -8.26 19.10 -8.02
C ASP A 342 -7.77 19.56 -9.42
N PRO A 343 -8.65 19.63 -10.43
CA PRO A 343 -8.29 20.12 -11.77
C PRO A 343 -8.26 21.66 -11.79
N VAL A 344 -7.36 22.25 -11.00
CA VAL A 344 -7.19 23.71 -10.91
C VAL A 344 -6.92 24.29 -12.29
N GLY A 345 -7.83 25.14 -12.78
CA GLY A 345 -7.63 25.91 -13.99
C GLY A 345 -6.93 27.23 -13.67
N VAL A 346 -7.69 28.23 -13.22
CA VAL A 346 -7.14 29.52 -12.78
C VAL A 346 -6.46 29.34 -11.42
N LEU A 347 -5.16 29.64 -11.37
CA LEU A 347 -4.37 29.56 -10.14
C LEU A 347 -4.57 30.81 -9.27
N LEU A 348 -4.60 31.98 -9.89
CA LEU A 348 -4.87 33.26 -9.24
C LEU A 348 -5.31 34.32 -10.26
N GLY A 349 -6.03 35.33 -9.76
CA GLY A 349 -6.35 36.55 -10.52
C GLY A 349 -5.87 37.77 -9.74
N LYS A 350 -5.35 38.78 -10.44
CA LYS A 350 -4.98 40.07 -9.86
C LYS A 350 -6.10 41.07 -9.99
N ILE A 351 -6.28 41.90 -8.98
CA ILE A 351 -7.22 43.00 -9.01
C ILE A 351 -6.54 44.30 -8.53
N ASP A 352 -6.91 45.41 -9.10
CA ASP A 352 -6.54 46.73 -8.58
C ASP A 352 -7.29 46.96 -7.26
N LYS A 353 -6.56 47.33 -6.22
CA LYS A 353 -7.09 47.45 -4.84
C LYS A 353 -8.09 48.62 -4.69
N GLU A 354 -7.88 49.72 -5.40
CA GLU A 354 -8.76 50.91 -5.33
C GLU A 354 -10.09 50.65 -6.05
N THR A 355 -10.04 50.01 -7.21
CA THR A 355 -11.22 49.78 -8.05
C THR A 355 -11.90 48.44 -7.77
N ASN A 356 -11.20 47.53 -7.14
CA ASN A 356 -11.60 46.13 -6.95
C ASN A 356 -11.93 45.39 -8.26
N GLN A 357 -11.28 45.81 -9.38
CA GLN A 357 -11.48 45.27 -10.70
C GLN A 357 -10.17 44.65 -11.24
N ASN A 358 -10.31 43.67 -12.11
CA ASN A 358 -9.22 43.16 -12.93
C ASN A 358 -8.95 44.09 -14.11
N LYS A 359 -8.57 45.33 -13.80
CA LYS A 359 -8.25 46.36 -14.77
C LYS A 359 -7.26 47.36 -14.17
N PRO A 360 -6.06 47.52 -14.77
CA PRO A 360 -5.07 48.45 -14.28
C PRO A 360 -5.51 49.90 -14.46
N GLN A 361 -4.97 50.82 -13.65
CA GLN A 361 -5.17 52.25 -13.76
C GLN A 361 -3.97 52.92 -14.44
N GLY A 362 -4.23 53.96 -15.21
CA GLY A 362 -3.20 54.77 -15.90
C GLY A 362 -2.33 53.89 -16.82
N SER A 363 -1.02 54.03 -16.71
CA SER A 363 -0.04 53.26 -17.49
C SER A 363 0.42 51.94 -16.80
N ALA A 364 -0.15 51.59 -15.64
CA ALA A 364 0.15 50.37 -14.94
C ALA A 364 -0.33 49.13 -15.73
N SER A 365 0.22 47.96 -15.41
CA SER A 365 -0.14 46.68 -16.00
C SER A 365 -0.32 45.63 -14.90
N LEU A 366 -1.22 44.66 -15.08
CA LEU A 366 -1.32 43.48 -14.24
C LEU A 366 -0.50 42.30 -14.80
N GLU A 367 0.07 42.47 -16.00
CA GLU A 367 0.94 41.48 -16.64
C GLU A 367 2.33 41.44 -15.99
N GLY A 368 2.92 40.25 -15.94
CA GLY A 368 4.32 40.08 -15.57
C GLY A 368 4.60 40.01 -14.07
N ALA A 369 3.55 39.98 -13.25
CA ALA A 369 3.72 39.65 -11.84
C ALA A 369 4.18 38.20 -11.64
N GLU A 370 5.16 37.97 -10.74
CA GLU A 370 5.67 36.64 -10.48
C GLU A 370 5.27 36.18 -9.08
N PHE A 371 4.85 34.92 -8.99
CA PHE A 371 4.39 34.30 -7.76
C PHE A 371 5.17 33.04 -7.48
N THR A 372 5.72 32.94 -6.27
CA THR A 372 6.20 31.67 -5.74
C THR A 372 5.03 30.89 -5.14
N VAL A 373 4.78 29.72 -5.70
CA VAL A 373 3.73 28.78 -5.29
C VAL A 373 4.37 27.55 -4.71
N LYS A 374 3.97 27.16 -3.49
CA LYS A 374 4.50 26.00 -2.78
C LYS A 374 3.39 25.03 -2.46
N TYR A 375 3.65 23.74 -2.62
CA TYR A 375 2.73 22.67 -2.28
C TYR A 375 3.25 21.85 -1.10
N TYR A 376 2.37 21.52 -0.16
CA TYR A 376 2.68 20.76 1.06
C TYR A 376 1.78 19.53 1.19
N LYS A 377 2.38 18.34 1.37
CA LYS A 377 1.71 17.06 1.62
C LYS A 377 1.19 16.98 3.07
N THR A 378 0.31 17.86 3.48
CA THR A 378 -0.20 17.92 4.84
C THR A 378 -1.67 18.32 4.87
N GLU A 379 -2.40 17.80 5.86
CA GLU A 379 -3.78 18.23 6.10
C GLU A 379 -3.83 19.70 6.51
N PRO A 380 -4.83 20.44 6.00
CA PRO A 380 -5.10 21.79 6.47
C PRO A 380 -5.52 21.79 7.93
N THR A 381 -4.77 22.46 8.79
CA THR A 381 -5.08 22.65 10.23
C THR A 381 -5.51 24.08 10.56
N GLY A 382 -5.79 24.89 9.53
CA GLY A 382 -6.15 26.29 9.62
C GLY A 382 -5.65 27.09 8.42
N THR A 383 -5.50 28.41 8.61
CA THR A 383 -5.04 29.36 7.57
C THR A 383 -3.57 29.78 7.75
N GLN A 384 -2.82 29.14 8.64
CA GLN A 384 -1.41 29.46 8.85
C GLN A 384 -0.55 28.84 7.75
N ASP A 385 0.51 29.57 7.34
CA ASP A 385 1.51 29.05 6.43
C ASP A 385 2.18 27.78 7.03
N PRO A 386 2.16 26.65 6.34
CA PRO A 386 2.85 25.44 6.79
C PRO A 386 4.34 25.64 7.06
N ALA A 387 4.99 26.58 6.38
CA ALA A 387 6.41 26.91 6.62
C ALA A 387 6.65 27.45 8.04
N GLU A 388 5.72 28.23 8.60
CA GLU A 388 5.79 28.71 9.98
C GLU A 388 5.68 27.59 11.01
N GLN A 389 5.10 26.46 10.60
CA GLN A 389 5.00 25.23 11.40
C GLN A 389 6.20 24.28 11.17
N GLY A 390 7.25 24.74 10.48
CA GLY A 390 8.44 23.96 10.18
C GLY A 390 8.23 22.89 9.10
N LYS A 391 7.15 22.96 8.31
CA LYS A 391 6.94 22.06 7.17
C LYS A 391 7.78 22.50 5.98
N THR A 392 8.31 21.54 5.25
CA THR A 392 9.01 21.79 3.97
C THR A 392 8.05 21.54 2.82
N PRO A 393 8.07 22.40 1.77
CA PRO A 393 7.27 22.16 0.60
C PRO A 393 7.78 20.94 -0.17
N GLU A 394 6.86 20.15 -0.70
CA GLU A 394 7.17 19.02 -1.59
C GLU A 394 7.53 19.52 -2.98
N ARG A 395 6.83 20.53 -3.48
CA ARG A 395 7.09 21.19 -4.76
C ARG A 395 7.03 22.69 -4.60
N THR A 396 7.83 23.37 -5.42
CA THR A 396 7.84 24.83 -5.52
C THR A 396 7.89 25.22 -6.98
N TRP A 397 7.06 26.18 -7.36
CA TRP A 397 6.94 26.73 -8.71
C TRP A 397 7.03 28.24 -8.66
N VAL A 398 7.45 28.86 -9.77
CA VAL A 398 7.31 30.28 -10.03
C VAL A 398 6.45 30.45 -11.27
N PHE A 399 5.33 31.11 -11.09
CA PHE A 399 4.38 31.42 -12.18
C PHE A 399 4.35 32.91 -12.48
N ARG A 400 3.89 33.29 -13.69
CA ARG A 400 3.77 34.66 -14.13
C ARG A 400 2.38 34.93 -14.68
N THR A 401 1.82 36.13 -14.35
CA THR A 401 0.52 36.57 -14.89
C THR A 401 0.60 36.99 -16.34
N ASP A 402 -0.51 36.80 -17.09
CA ASP A 402 -0.73 37.28 -18.44
C ASP A 402 -1.22 38.76 -18.48
N GLU A 403 -1.54 39.24 -19.69
CA GLU A 403 -2.01 40.60 -19.93
C GLU A 403 -3.31 40.95 -19.21
N ASP A 404 -4.16 39.95 -18.95
CA ASP A 404 -5.40 40.09 -18.19
C ASP A 404 -5.19 39.94 -16.66
N GLY A 405 -3.95 39.79 -16.21
CA GLY A 405 -3.61 39.60 -14.78
C GLY A 405 -3.98 38.25 -14.21
N PHE A 406 -4.27 37.25 -15.06
CA PHE A 406 -4.51 35.87 -14.63
C PHE A 406 -3.26 35.00 -14.71
N CYS A 407 -3.23 33.99 -13.87
CA CYS A 407 -2.27 32.92 -13.92
C CYS A 407 -2.99 31.56 -13.81
N TYR A 408 -2.60 30.60 -14.64
CA TYR A 408 -3.20 29.28 -14.67
C TYR A 408 -2.19 28.24 -14.21
N TYR A 409 -2.67 27.13 -13.64
CA TYR A 409 -1.83 25.98 -13.31
C TYR A 409 -1.51 25.19 -14.59
N ASP A 410 -0.67 25.80 -15.41
CA ASP A 410 -0.28 25.30 -16.74
C ASP A 410 1.18 25.65 -17.04
N THR A 411 1.85 24.84 -17.84
CA THR A 411 3.25 25.03 -18.24
C THR A 411 3.49 26.33 -19.00
N LYS A 412 2.47 26.90 -19.67
CA LYS A 412 2.55 28.19 -20.34
C LYS A 412 2.88 29.35 -19.37
N TYR A 413 2.39 29.26 -18.14
CA TYR A 413 2.57 30.29 -17.10
C TYR A 413 3.73 29.97 -16.16
N LEU A 414 4.24 28.73 -16.18
CA LEU A 414 5.35 28.27 -15.35
C LEU A 414 6.68 28.82 -15.86
N ILE A 415 7.39 29.59 -15.03
CA ILE A 415 8.71 30.16 -15.37
C ILE A 415 9.84 29.25 -14.90
N SER A 416 9.69 28.70 -13.70
CA SER A 416 10.72 27.83 -13.10
C SER A 416 10.13 27.00 -11.96
N GLY A 417 10.87 25.99 -11.53
CA GLY A 417 10.53 25.16 -10.39
C GLY A 417 10.31 23.70 -10.76
N SER A 418 9.54 23.01 -9.94
CA SER A 418 9.21 21.59 -10.10
C SER A 418 8.32 21.33 -11.33
N GLU A 419 8.24 20.09 -11.79
CA GLU A 419 7.22 19.68 -12.77
C GLU A 419 5.82 19.82 -12.16
N LEU A 420 4.80 20.05 -13.00
CA LEU A 420 3.42 20.05 -12.56
C LEU A 420 2.96 18.63 -12.22
N TYR A 421 2.04 18.48 -11.28
CA TYR A 421 1.34 17.23 -11.10
C TYR A 421 0.35 17.02 -12.25
N LEU A 422 0.31 15.77 -12.75
CA LEU A 422 -0.59 15.40 -13.85
C LEU A 422 -1.58 14.32 -13.35
N GLY A 423 -2.84 14.48 -13.71
CA GLY A 423 -3.86 13.46 -13.51
C GLY A 423 -3.72 12.29 -14.49
N ALA A 424 -4.65 11.34 -14.41
CA ALA A 424 -4.67 10.15 -15.26
C ALA A 424 -4.78 10.45 -16.76
N THR A 425 -5.33 11.60 -17.13
CA THR A 425 -5.47 12.07 -18.51
C THR A 425 -4.25 12.84 -19.03
N GLY A 426 -3.23 13.05 -18.20
CA GLY A 426 -2.05 13.86 -18.51
C GLY A 426 -2.30 15.37 -18.41
N LEU A 427 -3.45 15.81 -17.91
CA LEU A 427 -3.73 17.23 -17.64
C LEU A 427 -3.22 17.64 -16.27
N PRO A 428 -2.76 18.91 -16.10
CA PRO A 428 -2.33 19.43 -14.81
C PRO A 428 -3.46 19.37 -13.78
N GLN A 429 -3.16 18.79 -12.62
CA GLN A 429 -4.07 18.64 -11.47
C GLN A 429 -3.27 18.70 -10.18
N ILE A 430 -3.86 19.19 -9.11
CA ILE A 430 -3.16 19.34 -7.84
C ILE A 430 -3.67 18.28 -6.84
N PRO A 431 -2.76 17.54 -6.15
CA PRO A 431 -3.14 16.60 -5.10
C PRO A 431 -3.71 17.32 -3.87
N LEU A 432 -4.43 16.56 -3.03
CA LEU A 432 -4.87 17.03 -1.72
C LEU A 432 -3.70 17.51 -0.89
N GLY A 433 -3.89 18.63 -0.17
CA GLY A 433 -2.85 19.25 0.65
C GLY A 433 -3.08 20.73 0.84
N ILE A 434 -1.99 21.47 0.92
CA ILE A 434 -2.02 22.94 1.04
C ILE A 434 -1.16 23.56 -0.05
N ILE A 435 -1.69 24.59 -0.68
CA ILE A 435 -0.91 25.50 -1.53
C ILE A 435 -0.72 26.83 -0.80
N THR A 436 0.49 27.38 -0.85
CA THR A 436 0.75 28.77 -0.50
C THR A 436 1.18 29.54 -1.74
N ILE A 437 0.68 30.77 -1.88
CA ILE A 437 0.96 31.68 -2.98
C ILE A 437 1.49 32.99 -2.40
N GLN A 438 2.67 33.42 -2.84
CA GLN A 438 3.30 34.66 -2.43
C GLN A 438 3.82 35.41 -3.65
N GLU A 439 3.49 36.68 -3.77
CA GLU A 439 4.08 37.53 -4.79
C GLU A 439 5.57 37.73 -4.52
N THR A 440 6.41 37.52 -5.54
CA THR A 440 7.86 37.69 -5.48
C THR A 440 8.37 38.78 -6.40
N LYS A 441 7.53 39.22 -7.36
CA LYS A 441 7.78 40.39 -8.23
C LYS A 441 6.45 41.03 -8.59
N ALA A 442 6.33 42.32 -8.23
CA ALA A 442 5.15 43.08 -8.59
C ALA A 442 5.10 43.38 -10.10
N PRO A 443 3.92 43.56 -10.71
CA PRO A 443 3.79 44.03 -12.07
C PRO A 443 4.13 45.51 -12.17
N GLU A 444 4.28 46.00 -13.40
CA GLU A 444 4.66 47.39 -13.64
C GLU A 444 3.59 48.37 -13.13
N GLY A 445 4.01 49.34 -12.33
CA GLY A 445 3.13 50.37 -11.78
C GLY A 445 2.42 50.01 -10.48
N TYR A 446 2.76 48.87 -9.87
CA TYR A 446 2.22 48.42 -8.60
C TYR A 446 3.31 48.12 -7.57
N ILE A 447 2.95 48.09 -6.30
CA ILE A 447 3.83 47.76 -5.18
C ILE A 447 3.60 46.28 -4.85
N ILE A 448 4.69 45.56 -4.54
CA ILE A 448 4.65 44.13 -4.18
C ILE A 448 3.71 43.88 -2.99
N ASN A 449 2.84 42.90 -3.12
CA ASN A 449 1.95 42.46 -2.05
C ASN A 449 2.69 41.41 -1.18
N PRO A 450 3.02 41.71 0.08
CA PRO A 450 3.78 40.80 0.94
C PRO A 450 2.95 39.64 1.52
N GLU A 451 1.64 39.61 1.29
CA GLU A 451 0.73 38.62 1.87
C GLU A 451 0.98 37.22 1.30
N ILE A 452 0.89 36.20 2.16
CA ILE A 452 0.93 34.81 1.79
C ILE A 452 -0.50 34.27 1.83
N PHE A 453 -0.99 33.81 0.69
CA PHE A 453 -2.31 33.19 0.56
C PHE A 453 -2.18 31.69 0.78
N VAL A 454 -2.90 31.15 1.77
CA VAL A 454 -2.90 29.74 2.14
C VAL A 454 -4.21 29.11 1.68
N ILE A 455 -4.13 28.16 0.76
CA ILE A 455 -5.29 27.57 0.10
C ILE A 455 -5.29 26.05 0.35
N PRO A 456 -6.28 25.54 1.09
CA PRO A 456 -6.45 24.11 1.30
C PRO A 456 -7.08 23.44 0.08
N ILE A 457 -6.61 22.22 -0.22
CA ILE A 457 -7.21 21.32 -1.20
C ILE A 457 -7.63 20.07 -0.45
N THR A 458 -8.93 19.89 -0.29
CA THR A 458 -9.52 18.89 0.62
C THR A 458 -10.40 17.90 -0.13
N SER A 459 -10.51 16.67 0.39
CA SER A 459 -11.45 15.67 -0.11
C SER A 459 -12.85 15.91 0.44
N ASN A 460 -13.88 15.67 -0.37
CA ASN A 460 -15.29 15.54 0.08
C ASN A 460 -15.59 14.13 0.63
N ASN A 461 -14.65 13.19 0.53
CA ASN A 461 -14.78 11.79 0.98
C ASN A 461 -15.98 11.03 0.37
N ASP A 462 -16.44 11.45 -0.80
CA ASP A 462 -17.55 10.83 -1.55
C ASP A 462 -17.09 9.83 -2.61
N GLY A 463 -15.76 9.66 -2.77
CA GLY A 463 -15.16 8.79 -3.79
C GLY A 463 -15.29 9.31 -5.23
N SER A 464 -15.61 10.60 -5.42
CA SER A 464 -15.66 11.24 -6.74
C SER A 464 -14.27 11.27 -7.40
N GLU A 465 -14.25 11.27 -8.73
CA GLU A 465 -12.99 11.31 -9.51
C GLU A 465 -12.26 12.63 -9.36
N PHE A 466 -13.02 13.74 -9.37
CA PHE A 466 -12.49 15.09 -9.24
C PHE A 466 -13.08 15.77 -8.03
N ILE A 467 -12.27 16.61 -7.41
CA ILE A 467 -12.69 17.55 -6.37
C ILE A 467 -12.53 18.97 -6.91
N TYR A 468 -13.34 19.88 -6.44
CA TYR A 468 -13.31 21.31 -6.81
C TYR A 468 -13.32 22.12 -5.52
N THR A 469 -12.27 21.96 -4.73
CA THR A 469 -12.14 22.62 -3.42
C THR A 469 -11.15 23.78 -3.45
N TYR A 470 -10.36 23.88 -4.53
CA TYR A 470 -9.48 25.01 -4.76
C TYR A 470 -10.30 26.29 -4.92
N ASN A 471 -10.02 27.28 -4.07
CA ASN A 471 -10.65 28.59 -4.13
C ASN A 471 -9.65 29.59 -4.69
N GLU A 472 -9.89 30.05 -5.93
CA GLU A 472 -9.05 31.00 -6.64
C GLU A 472 -8.88 32.30 -5.83
N PRO A 473 -7.67 32.68 -5.40
CA PRO A 473 -7.44 33.93 -4.72
C PRO A 473 -7.45 35.10 -5.71
N LYS A 474 -8.15 36.19 -5.33
CA LYS A 474 -8.03 37.48 -5.98
C LYS A 474 -7.03 38.33 -5.21
N ILE A 475 -5.88 38.60 -5.82
CA ILE A 475 -4.76 39.25 -5.16
C ILE A 475 -4.84 40.75 -5.43
N PRO A 476 -5.06 41.57 -4.37
CA PRO A 476 -5.19 43.03 -4.53
C PRO A 476 -3.82 43.70 -4.70
N GLU A 477 -3.72 44.55 -5.69
CA GLU A 477 -2.52 45.32 -6.03
C GLU A 477 -2.65 46.78 -5.64
N THR A 478 -1.66 47.29 -4.91
CA THR A 478 -1.59 48.72 -4.55
C THR A 478 -0.78 49.47 -5.59
N LEU A 479 -1.35 50.53 -6.15
CA LEU A 479 -0.66 51.35 -7.16
C LEU A 479 0.62 51.97 -6.60
N LEU A 480 1.66 52.00 -7.43
CA LEU A 480 2.84 52.81 -7.16
C LEU A 480 2.49 54.27 -7.44
N THR A 481 2.59 55.11 -6.43
CA THR A 481 2.25 56.52 -6.51
C THR A 481 3.40 57.43 -6.12
N LEU A 482 3.38 58.64 -6.62
CA LEU A 482 4.26 59.74 -6.19
C LEU A 482 3.44 60.99 -5.91
N ASP A 483 3.46 61.44 -4.66
CA ASP A 483 2.81 62.67 -4.22
C ASP A 483 3.71 63.87 -4.44
N ILE A 484 3.17 64.89 -5.11
CA ILE A 484 3.84 66.17 -5.35
C ILE A 484 3.01 67.28 -4.72
N VAL A 485 3.66 68.11 -3.90
CA VAL A 485 2.99 69.26 -3.28
C VAL A 485 3.60 70.54 -3.80
N LYS A 486 2.73 71.38 -4.42
CA LYS A 486 3.10 72.71 -4.90
C LYS A 486 2.84 73.77 -3.83
N VAL A 487 3.92 74.48 -3.46
CA VAL A 487 3.83 75.58 -2.48
C VAL A 487 4.44 76.84 -3.04
N LEU A 488 4.05 77.98 -2.45
CA LEU A 488 4.64 79.29 -2.78
C LEU A 488 6.12 79.34 -2.32
N ARG A 489 6.97 79.82 -3.21
CA ARG A 489 8.41 79.95 -2.95
C ARG A 489 8.68 80.70 -1.63
N GLY A 490 9.46 80.07 -0.76
CA GLY A 490 9.80 80.64 0.53
C GLY A 490 8.68 80.60 1.60
N LYS A 491 7.51 79.98 1.31
CA LYS A 491 6.39 79.76 2.23
C LYS A 491 5.82 78.38 1.98
N ASP A 492 5.28 77.77 3.01
CA ASP A 492 4.60 76.46 2.89
C ASP A 492 3.08 76.65 2.54
N THR A 493 2.74 77.73 1.83
CA THR A 493 1.37 78.01 1.42
C THR A 493 1.08 77.22 0.13
N PRO A 494 0.10 76.27 0.14
CA PRO A 494 -0.24 75.48 -1.04
C PRO A 494 -0.82 76.35 -2.16
N ILE A 495 -0.56 75.93 -3.40
CA ILE A 495 -1.09 76.59 -4.61
C ILE A 495 -1.96 75.57 -5.37
N SER A 496 -3.26 75.83 -5.40
CA SER A 496 -4.26 75.09 -6.18
C SER A 496 -4.29 75.51 -7.63
N GLY A 497 -4.68 74.60 -8.51
CA GLY A 497 -4.90 74.88 -9.92
C GLY A 497 -3.62 75.01 -10.82
N VAL A 498 -2.46 74.60 -10.29
CA VAL A 498 -1.23 74.46 -11.09
C VAL A 498 -1.31 73.17 -11.91
N VAL A 499 -1.14 73.31 -13.24
CA VAL A 499 -1.09 72.15 -14.14
C VAL A 499 0.34 71.72 -14.35
N PHE A 500 0.62 70.46 -14.04
CA PHE A 500 1.87 69.81 -14.36
C PHE A 500 1.74 68.92 -15.59
N LEU A 501 2.77 68.87 -16.41
CA LEU A 501 2.93 67.91 -17.48
C LEU A 501 3.86 66.78 -16.95
N HIS A 502 3.30 65.63 -16.75
CA HIS A 502 4.05 64.38 -16.46
C HIS A 502 4.38 63.68 -17.78
N THR A 503 5.63 63.35 -18.01
CA THR A 503 6.06 62.50 -19.13
C THR A 503 6.64 61.20 -18.58
N ASP A 504 6.07 60.08 -18.96
CA ASP A 504 6.51 58.76 -18.51
C ASP A 504 7.77 58.29 -19.28
N SER A 505 8.28 57.12 -18.90
CA SER A 505 9.47 56.51 -19.50
C SER A 505 9.29 56.11 -20.96
N LYS A 506 8.06 55.97 -21.43
CA LYS A 506 7.68 55.62 -22.81
C LYS A 506 7.40 56.86 -23.67
N GLY A 507 7.46 58.04 -23.04
CA GLY A 507 7.17 59.31 -23.70
C GLY A 507 5.69 59.71 -23.74
N ASN A 508 4.81 58.99 -23.05
CA ASN A 508 3.42 59.39 -22.90
C ASN A 508 3.32 60.61 -22.00
N GLN A 509 2.40 61.50 -22.30
CA GLN A 509 2.23 62.74 -21.55
C GLN A 509 0.83 62.80 -20.93
N GLU A 510 0.79 63.17 -19.65
CA GLU A 510 -0.42 63.38 -18.87
C GLU A 510 -0.39 64.74 -18.19
N GLU A 511 -1.52 65.46 -18.22
CA GLU A 511 -1.71 66.69 -17.48
C GLU A 511 -2.39 66.42 -16.15
N VAL A 512 -1.76 66.85 -15.06
CA VAL A 512 -2.28 66.67 -13.68
C VAL A 512 -2.36 68.04 -13.01
N THR A 513 -3.45 68.30 -12.28
CA THR A 513 -3.72 69.60 -11.68
C THR A 513 -3.74 69.52 -10.16
N THR A 514 -3.09 70.45 -9.48
CA THR A 514 -3.08 70.50 -8.03
C THR A 514 -4.44 70.85 -7.44
N ASP A 515 -4.79 70.13 -6.37
CA ASP A 515 -6.01 70.32 -5.56
C ASP A 515 -5.90 71.54 -4.64
N ASP A 516 -6.93 71.76 -3.80
CA ASP A 516 -6.97 72.86 -2.82
C ASP A 516 -5.86 72.84 -1.76
N LYS A 517 -5.19 71.70 -1.63
CA LYS A 517 -4.02 71.52 -0.76
C LYS A 517 -2.69 71.67 -1.53
N GLY A 518 -2.77 72.05 -2.80
CA GLY A 518 -1.61 72.11 -3.68
C GLY A 518 -1.06 70.76 -4.04
N GLN A 519 -1.80 69.67 -3.84
CA GLN A 519 -1.35 68.30 -3.98
C GLN A 519 -1.77 67.73 -5.35
N VAL A 520 -0.87 66.95 -5.95
CA VAL A 520 -1.17 66.08 -7.08
C VAL A 520 -0.52 64.72 -6.86
N VAL A 521 -1.21 63.68 -7.25
CA VAL A 521 -0.76 62.27 -7.11
C VAL A 521 -0.57 61.71 -8.51
N LEU A 522 0.67 61.35 -8.82
CA LEU A 522 0.96 60.56 -10.03
C LEU A 522 0.73 59.09 -9.69
N LYS A 523 -0.04 58.38 -10.52
CA LYS A 523 -0.44 57.00 -10.26
C LYS A 523 0.05 56.04 -11.36
N GLY A 524 0.32 54.78 -10.99
CA GLY A 524 0.67 53.72 -11.94
C GLY A 524 1.96 54.00 -12.70
N LEU A 525 2.99 54.36 -11.96
CA LEU A 525 4.27 54.79 -12.52
C LEU A 525 5.01 53.60 -13.16
N THR A 526 5.29 53.72 -14.46
CA THR A 526 6.01 52.70 -15.25
C THR A 526 7.52 52.69 -14.93
N ARG A 527 8.21 51.60 -15.26
CA ARG A 527 9.66 51.50 -15.08
C ARG A 527 10.41 52.42 -16.05
N GLY A 528 11.48 53.03 -15.59
CA GLY A 528 12.33 53.94 -16.34
C GLY A 528 12.29 55.36 -15.83
N THR A 529 12.65 56.34 -16.67
CA THR A 529 12.78 57.74 -16.26
C THR A 529 11.54 58.55 -16.55
N HIS A 530 11.08 59.31 -15.57
CA HIS A 530 9.93 60.19 -15.63
C HIS A 530 10.38 61.65 -15.44
N THR A 531 9.63 62.58 -16.04
CA THR A 531 9.81 64.00 -15.83
C THR A 531 8.48 64.68 -15.50
N VAL A 532 8.52 65.68 -14.62
CA VAL A 532 7.38 66.53 -14.27
C VAL A 532 7.79 67.98 -14.37
N GLN A 533 7.04 68.75 -15.13
CA GLN A 533 7.25 70.19 -15.35
C GLN A 533 5.95 70.95 -15.19
N GLU A 534 6.01 72.21 -14.73
CA GLU A 534 4.84 73.07 -14.77
C GLU A 534 4.49 73.41 -16.20
N LYS A 535 3.25 73.22 -16.57
CA LYS A 535 2.69 73.60 -17.86
C LYS A 535 1.96 74.95 -17.80
N SER A 536 1.16 75.17 -16.76
CA SER A 536 0.47 76.44 -16.51
C SER A 536 0.27 76.64 -14.98
N VAL A 537 0.10 77.91 -14.62
CA VAL A 537 -0.13 78.32 -13.23
C VAL A 537 -1.34 79.27 -13.18
N PRO A 538 -2.07 79.41 -12.06
CA PRO A 538 -3.14 80.38 -11.92
C PRO A 538 -2.67 81.83 -12.03
N GLU A 539 -3.59 82.71 -12.30
CA GLU A 539 -3.30 84.17 -12.42
C GLU A 539 -2.62 84.71 -11.13
N GLY A 540 -1.59 85.54 -11.32
CA GLY A 540 -0.78 86.06 -10.22
C GLY A 540 0.44 85.29 -9.81
N TYR A 541 0.67 84.12 -10.40
CA TYR A 541 1.87 83.29 -10.16
C TYR A 541 2.76 83.25 -11.44
N LEU A 542 4.06 83.04 -11.20
CA LEU A 542 5.03 82.85 -12.27
C LEU A 542 5.29 81.37 -12.53
N LEU A 543 5.35 80.99 -13.79
CA LEU A 543 5.71 79.60 -14.18
C LEU A 543 7.14 79.27 -13.71
N ASN A 544 7.27 78.13 -13.04
CA ASN A 544 8.57 77.61 -12.66
C ASN A 544 9.14 76.70 -13.79
N PRO A 545 10.25 77.10 -14.46
CA PRO A 545 10.84 76.31 -15.54
C PRO A 545 11.58 75.06 -15.09
N GLY A 546 11.68 74.83 -13.78
CA GLY A 546 12.38 73.69 -13.24
C GLY A 546 11.74 72.33 -13.53
N VAL A 547 12.55 71.30 -13.52
CA VAL A 547 12.16 69.92 -13.80
C VAL A 547 12.34 69.06 -12.56
N LEU A 548 11.35 68.25 -12.25
CA LEU A 548 11.48 67.10 -11.37
C LEU A 548 11.71 65.86 -12.25
N LYS A 549 12.84 65.18 -12.07
CA LYS A 549 13.19 63.97 -12.79
C LYS A 549 13.45 62.84 -11.83
N PHE A 550 12.79 61.73 -12.02
CA PHE A 550 12.95 60.54 -11.20
C PHE A 550 12.96 59.26 -12.04
N SER A 551 13.44 58.18 -11.48
CA SER A 551 13.39 56.86 -12.12
C SER A 551 12.66 55.85 -11.24
N VAL A 552 12.03 54.90 -11.91
CA VAL A 552 11.44 53.68 -11.29
C VAL A 552 12.29 52.49 -11.74
N ASP A 553 12.83 51.74 -10.81
CA ASP A 553 13.68 50.58 -11.10
C ASP A 553 12.85 49.28 -11.34
N GLU A 554 13.52 48.17 -11.60
CA GLU A 554 12.90 46.84 -11.81
C GLU A 554 12.11 46.32 -10.61
N ASN A 555 12.39 46.84 -9.42
CA ASN A 555 11.68 46.50 -8.17
C ASN A 555 10.62 47.54 -7.81
N ASN A 556 10.25 48.39 -8.76
CA ASN A 556 9.28 49.49 -8.63
C ASN A 556 9.66 50.52 -7.53
N LYS A 557 10.97 50.68 -7.27
CA LYS A 557 11.50 51.67 -6.34
C LYS A 557 11.73 52.98 -7.07
N ILE A 558 11.18 54.07 -6.51
CA ILE A 558 11.37 55.43 -7.04
C ILE A 558 12.68 56.01 -6.50
N THR A 559 13.48 56.60 -7.39
CA THR A 559 14.73 57.31 -7.06
C THR A 559 14.75 58.67 -7.73
N LEU A 560 14.91 59.72 -6.95
CA LEU A 560 15.05 61.08 -7.47
C LEU A 560 16.40 61.23 -8.20
N LEU A 561 16.36 61.69 -9.44
CA LEU A 561 17.54 61.91 -10.27
C LEU A 561 17.92 63.41 -10.33
N GLU A 562 16.92 64.28 -10.48
CA GLU A 562 17.09 65.72 -10.60
C GLU A 562 15.88 66.45 -10.04
N ASN A 563 16.10 67.51 -9.33
CA ASN A 563 15.08 68.42 -8.88
C ASN A 563 15.55 69.86 -8.98
N THR A 564 15.28 70.48 -10.14
CA THR A 564 15.52 71.91 -10.36
C THR A 564 14.25 72.75 -10.13
N ALA A 565 13.13 72.12 -9.84
CA ALA A 565 11.84 72.75 -9.61
C ALA A 565 11.70 73.37 -8.21
N THR A 566 12.61 73.03 -7.27
CA THR A 566 12.59 73.57 -5.90
C THR A 566 14.01 73.90 -5.40
N ASP A 567 14.06 74.95 -4.59
CA ASP A 567 15.26 75.32 -3.84
C ASP A 567 15.36 74.67 -2.46
N LYS A 568 14.37 73.87 -2.07
CA LYS A 568 14.37 73.05 -0.87
C LYS A 568 14.72 71.61 -1.20
N THR A 569 15.62 71.02 -0.43
CA THR A 569 15.79 69.58 -0.39
C THR A 569 14.54 68.97 0.30
N GLY A 570 13.49 68.76 -0.47
CA GLY A 570 12.25 68.15 0.05
C GLY A 570 12.43 66.66 0.36
N THR A 571 11.94 66.20 1.50
CA THR A 571 11.79 64.79 1.82
C THR A 571 10.69 64.21 0.94
N MET A 572 11.05 63.31 0.03
CA MET A 572 10.04 62.52 -0.70
C MET A 572 9.54 61.43 0.26
N THR A 573 8.24 61.44 0.54
CA THR A 573 7.61 60.36 1.30
C THR A 573 6.98 59.41 0.31
N PHE A 574 7.43 58.17 0.30
CA PHE A 574 6.82 57.08 -0.46
C PHE A 574 5.83 56.36 0.45
N THR A 575 4.59 56.23 0.03
CA THR A 575 3.55 55.44 0.71
C THR A 575 3.17 54.25 -0.17
#